data_55f946d02a335b09a34fd95651faca36
#
_entry.id   55f946d02a335b09a34fd95651faca36
#
_cell.length_a   1.000
_cell.length_b   1.000
_cell.length_c   1.000
_cell.angle_alpha   90.00
_cell.angle_beta   90.00
_cell.angle_gamma   90.00
#
_symmetry.space_group_name_H-M   'P 1'
#
loop_
_entity.id
_entity.type
_entity.pdbx_description
1 polymer ?
#
loop_
_entity_poly.entity_id
_entity_poly.type
_entity_poly.pdbx_seq_one_letter_code
_entity_poly.pdbx_strand_id
1 'polypeptide(L)'
;ALSNKFGEMLLTTGNKSEMAVGYATIYGDMAGGYNPLKDLYKTRVFTTCRWRNDNHRDWMKGPKGEVIPPRVIDKPPSAELRDNQKDEDSLPPYPVLDAILERLVEGDQSVAEIVAAGFDKATVKRVEGLLYGAEWKRYQCAPGIRLTKKAFWLDRRYPIVNRWRDMS
;
A
#
# COMPACT_ATOMS: atom_id res chain seq x y z
N ALA A 1 -13.09 -11.52 17.91
CA ALA A 1 -13.53 -12.61 18.80
C ALA A 1 -12.48 -13.72 18.91
N LEU A 2 -12.03 -14.34 17.80
CA LEU A 2 -11.05 -15.44 17.83
C LEU A 2 -9.71 -15.05 18.43
N SER A 3 -9.17 -13.89 18.08
CA SER A 3 -7.92 -13.34 18.62
C SER A 3 -7.95 -13.28 20.15
N ASN A 4 -8.99 -12.71 20.73
CA ASN A 4 -9.13 -12.64 22.19
C ASN A 4 -9.33 -14.03 22.84
N LYS A 5 -10.08 -14.91 22.17
CA LYS A 5 -10.36 -16.25 22.70
C LYS A 5 -9.10 -17.12 22.76
N PHE A 6 -8.22 -17.03 21.77
CA PHE A 6 -7.03 -17.86 21.64
C PHE A 6 -5.73 -17.15 22.04
N GLY A 7 -5.79 -15.89 22.44
CA GLY A 7 -4.60 -15.11 22.80
C GLY A 7 -3.69 -14.80 21.60
N GLU A 8 -4.24 -14.80 20.39
CA GLU A 8 -3.49 -14.59 19.15
C GLU A 8 -3.59 -13.12 18.70
N MET A 9 -2.58 -12.63 17.99
CA MET A 9 -2.60 -11.32 17.35
C MET A 9 -3.13 -11.46 15.93
N LEU A 10 -4.16 -10.69 15.58
CA LEU A 10 -4.64 -10.58 14.21
C LEU A 10 -3.70 -9.68 13.40
N LEU A 11 -3.12 -10.20 12.33
CA LEU A 11 -2.32 -9.44 11.38
C LEU A 11 -3.21 -8.90 10.26
N THR A 12 -3.00 -7.63 9.88
CA THR A 12 -3.54 -7.07 8.65
C THR A 12 -2.49 -7.09 7.55
N THR A 13 -2.89 -7.10 6.30
CA THR A 13 -1.99 -7.25 5.15
C THR A 13 -2.07 -6.10 4.15
N GLY A 14 -2.71 -4.98 4.53
CA GLY A 14 -2.76 -3.78 3.72
C GLY A 14 -1.35 -3.23 3.48
N ASN A 15 -1.01 -2.95 2.22
CA ASN A 15 0.29 -2.42 1.82
C ASN A 15 0.32 -0.89 1.76
N LYS A 16 1.50 -0.30 1.52
CA LYS A 16 1.68 1.15 1.48
C LYS A 16 0.87 1.83 0.38
N SER A 17 0.75 1.21 -0.79
CA SER A 17 0.00 1.76 -1.92
C SER A 17 -1.49 1.87 -1.58
N GLU A 18 -2.08 0.82 -1.02
CA GLU A 18 -3.47 0.80 -0.54
C GLU A 18 -3.69 1.83 0.57
N MET A 19 -2.77 1.90 1.53
CA MET A 19 -2.82 2.89 2.63
C MET A 19 -2.70 4.33 2.09
N ALA A 20 -1.88 4.56 1.08
CA ALA A 20 -1.68 5.87 0.50
C ALA A 20 -2.96 6.43 -0.11
N VAL A 21 -3.67 5.63 -0.89
CA VAL A 21 -4.89 6.05 -1.61
C VAL A 21 -6.18 5.75 -0.85
N GLY A 22 -6.09 5.14 0.34
CA GLY A 22 -7.26 4.78 1.15
C GLY A 22 -8.09 3.63 0.57
N TYR A 23 -7.49 2.79 -0.26
CA TYR A 23 -8.13 1.60 -0.82
C TYR A 23 -8.12 0.46 0.19
N ALA A 24 -8.88 0.66 1.25
CA ALA A 24 -8.96 -0.23 2.40
C ALA A 24 -10.27 -0.01 3.17
N THR A 25 -10.77 -1.06 3.84
CA THR A 25 -12.03 -1.04 4.60
C THR A 25 -11.73 -1.03 6.10
N ILE A 26 -12.22 0.01 6.82
CA ILE A 26 -11.90 0.25 8.24
C ILE A 26 -12.24 -0.95 9.13
N TYR A 27 -13.44 -1.49 9.00
CA TYR A 27 -13.91 -2.63 9.79
C TYR A 27 -13.72 -3.97 9.08
N GLY A 28 -12.93 -4.01 8.03
CA GLY A 28 -12.56 -5.18 7.25
C GLY A 28 -11.05 -5.45 7.31
N ASP A 29 -10.39 -5.30 6.18
CA ASP A 29 -8.96 -5.57 5.98
C ASP A 29 -8.01 -4.68 6.81
N MET A 30 -8.49 -3.56 7.34
CA MET A 30 -7.73 -2.71 8.28
C MET A 30 -7.84 -3.17 9.75
N ALA A 31 -8.77 -4.07 10.07
CA ALA A 31 -9.02 -4.48 11.45
C ALA A 31 -7.97 -5.51 11.91
N GLY A 32 -7.08 -5.11 12.80
CA GLY A 32 -6.05 -5.99 13.36
C GLY A 32 -5.14 -5.29 14.36
N GLY A 33 -4.23 -6.06 14.95
CA GLY A 33 -3.27 -5.59 15.96
C GLY A 33 -1.92 -5.16 15.40
N TYR A 34 -1.55 -5.66 14.20
CA TYR A 34 -0.28 -5.33 13.55
C TYR A 34 -0.35 -5.51 12.04
N ASN A 35 0.32 -4.62 11.29
CA ASN A 35 0.39 -4.65 9.83
C ASN A 35 1.86 -4.71 9.35
N PRO A 36 2.39 -5.89 9.03
CA PRO A 36 3.79 -6.04 8.60
C PRO A 36 4.10 -5.44 7.23
N LEU A 37 3.10 -5.26 6.36
CA LEU A 37 3.27 -4.75 4.99
C LEU A 37 2.94 -3.26 4.86
N LYS A 38 2.54 -2.60 5.95
CA LYS A 38 2.01 -1.23 5.97
C LYS A 38 2.84 -0.19 5.23
N ASP A 39 4.16 -0.36 5.21
CA ASP A 39 5.11 0.57 4.58
C ASP A 39 5.83 -0.02 3.37
N LEU A 40 5.30 -1.08 2.78
CA LEU A 40 5.84 -1.70 1.58
C LEU A 40 4.90 -1.47 0.39
N TYR A 41 5.38 -0.81 -0.67
CA TYR A 41 4.60 -0.59 -1.90
C TYR A 41 4.20 -1.92 -2.56
N LYS A 42 3.05 -1.95 -3.24
CA LYS A 42 2.49 -3.16 -3.86
C LYS A 42 3.47 -3.84 -4.82
N THR A 43 4.15 -3.06 -5.65
CA THR A 43 5.17 -3.58 -6.56
C THR A 43 6.33 -4.23 -5.81
N ARG A 44 6.71 -3.68 -4.65
CA ARG A 44 7.74 -4.25 -3.78
C ARG A 44 7.27 -5.51 -3.08
N VAL A 45 5.98 -5.60 -2.73
CA VAL A 45 5.39 -6.84 -2.20
C VAL A 45 5.58 -7.98 -3.21
N PHE A 46 5.20 -7.78 -4.47
CA PHE A 46 5.40 -8.79 -5.52
C PHE A 46 6.88 -9.17 -5.72
N THR A 47 7.77 -8.18 -5.75
CA THR A 47 9.21 -8.43 -5.85
C THR A 47 9.71 -9.25 -4.67
N THR A 48 9.26 -8.93 -3.45
CA THR A 48 9.63 -9.65 -2.22
C THR A 48 9.11 -11.10 -2.25
N CYS A 49 7.89 -11.31 -2.75
CA CYS A 49 7.33 -12.65 -2.90
C CYS A 49 8.15 -13.52 -3.87
N ARG A 50 8.51 -12.98 -5.03
CA ARG A 50 9.37 -13.68 -6.01
C ARG A 50 10.75 -13.95 -5.41
N TRP A 51 11.36 -12.94 -4.80
CA TRP A 51 12.64 -13.11 -4.13
C TRP A 51 12.60 -14.19 -3.05
N ARG A 52 11.53 -14.27 -2.25
CA ARG A 52 11.37 -15.31 -1.22
C ARG A 52 11.30 -16.71 -1.83
N ASN A 53 10.65 -16.89 -2.96
CA ASN A 53 10.59 -18.18 -3.64
C ASN A 53 11.96 -18.61 -4.19
N ASP A 54 12.75 -17.65 -4.69
CA ASP A 54 14.07 -17.93 -5.26
C ASP A 54 15.17 -18.01 -4.20
N ASN A 55 14.91 -17.53 -2.99
CA ASN A 55 15.92 -17.40 -1.95
C ASN A 55 15.45 -17.98 -0.62
N HIS A 56 16.37 -18.72 0.03
CA HIS A 56 16.20 -19.19 1.40
C HIS A 56 17.44 -18.80 2.23
N ARG A 57 17.22 -18.46 3.49
CA ARG A 57 18.27 -18.21 4.49
C ARG A 57 17.97 -19.04 5.73
N ASP A 58 18.99 -19.49 6.46
CA ASP A 58 18.85 -20.42 7.60
C ASP A 58 17.97 -19.86 8.74
N TRP A 59 17.89 -18.52 8.86
CA TRP A 59 17.03 -17.84 9.83
C TRP A 59 15.56 -17.74 9.38
N MET A 60 15.25 -18.03 8.12
CA MET A 60 13.89 -17.96 7.60
C MET A 60 13.10 -19.21 8.03
N LYS A 61 11.91 -18.99 8.54
CA LYS A 61 10.94 -20.06 8.77
C LYS A 61 10.29 -20.49 7.45
N GLY A 62 9.83 -21.73 7.42
CA GLY A 62 9.20 -22.35 6.26
C GLY A 62 10.19 -23.08 5.34
N PRO A 63 9.71 -23.79 4.33
CA PRO A 63 10.53 -24.61 3.45
C PRO A 63 11.42 -23.78 2.51
N LYS A 64 12.40 -24.44 1.91
CA LYS A 64 13.15 -23.94 0.76
C LYS A 64 12.28 -24.01 -0.51
N GLY A 65 12.60 -23.14 -1.49
CA GLY A 65 11.90 -23.11 -2.78
C GLY A 65 10.60 -22.34 -2.74
N GLU A 66 9.67 -22.71 -3.61
CA GLU A 66 8.41 -22.02 -3.78
C GLU A 66 7.51 -22.14 -2.53
N VAL A 67 7.30 -21.02 -1.86
CA VAL A 67 6.46 -20.90 -0.67
C VAL A 67 5.18 -20.12 -0.99
N ILE A 68 5.28 -19.18 -1.93
CA ILE A 68 4.16 -18.35 -2.38
C ILE A 68 3.81 -18.79 -3.80
N PRO A 69 2.65 -19.43 -4.00
CA PRO A 69 2.27 -19.92 -5.32
C PRO A 69 2.29 -18.81 -6.37
N PRO A 70 2.83 -19.01 -7.58
CA PRO A 70 2.87 -18.02 -8.65
C PRO A 70 1.50 -17.39 -8.93
N ARG A 71 0.44 -18.21 -8.89
CA ARG A 71 -0.95 -17.74 -9.04
C ARG A 71 -1.33 -16.62 -8.06
N VAL A 72 -0.78 -16.63 -6.85
CA VAL A 72 -1.05 -15.58 -5.84
C VAL A 72 -0.32 -14.28 -6.20
N ILE A 73 0.86 -14.40 -6.80
CA ILE A 73 1.67 -13.24 -7.21
C ILE A 73 1.13 -12.61 -8.49
N ASP A 74 0.64 -13.44 -9.42
CA ASP A 74 0.27 -13.02 -10.77
C ASP A 74 -1.23 -12.71 -10.90
N LYS A 75 -2.06 -13.12 -9.93
CA LYS A 75 -3.49 -12.76 -9.91
C LYS A 75 -3.63 -11.23 -9.86
N PRO A 76 -4.44 -10.63 -10.75
CA PRO A 76 -4.76 -9.21 -10.65
C PRO A 76 -5.31 -8.87 -9.26
N PRO A 77 -4.76 -7.84 -8.59
CA PRO A 77 -5.26 -7.42 -7.28
C PRO A 77 -6.73 -7.04 -7.32
N SER A 78 -7.46 -7.44 -6.28
CA SER A 78 -8.89 -7.16 -6.13
C SER A 78 -9.28 -7.07 -4.66
N ALA A 79 -10.15 -6.14 -4.32
CA ALA A 79 -10.78 -6.07 -3.01
C ALA A 79 -11.86 -7.15 -2.79
N GLU A 80 -12.22 -7.89 -3.84
CA GLU A 80 -13.19 -9.01 -3.80
C GLU A 80 -14.56 -8.64 -3.17
N LEU A 81 -14.98 -7.39 -3.33
CA LEU A 81 -16.26 -6.89 -2.81
C LEU A 81 -17.41 -7.10 -3.81
N ARG A 82 -17.11 -7.43 -5.06
CA ARG A 82 -18.05 -7.73 -6.14
C ARG A 82 -17.44 -8.68 -7.16
N ASP A 83 -18.28 -9.33 -7.96
CA ASP A 83 -17.82 -10.24 -9.02
C ASP A 83 -16.94 -9.51 -10.05
N ASN A 84 -15.86 -10.18 -10.47
CA ASN A 84 -14.88 -9.70 -11.46
C ASN A 84 -14.23 -8.34 -11.15
N GLN A 85 -14.28 -7.89 -9.90
CA GLN A 85 -13.64 -6.65 -9.49
C GLN A 85 -12.12 -6.74 -9.65
N LYS A 86 -11.52 -5.63 -10.13
CA LYS A 86 -10.08 -5.39 -10.12
C LYS A 86 -9.80 -4.05 -9.48
N ASP A 87 -8.67 -3.92 -8.79
CA ASP A 87 -8.24 -2.64 -8.21
C ASP A 87 -8.08 -1.58 -9.29
N GLU A 88 -7.66 -1.98 -10.51
CA GLU A 88 -7.50 -1.11 -11.67
C GLU A 88 -8.82 -0.52 -12.20
N ASP A 89 -9.98 -1.03 -11.80
CA ASP A 89 -11.27 -0.39 -12.07
C ASP A 89 -11.36 1.00 -11.39
N SER A 90 -10.62 1.19 -10.32
CA SER A 90 -10.65 2.39 -9.48
C SER A 90 -9.31 3.08 -9.31
N LEU A 91 -8.20 2.43 -9.62
CA LEU A 91 -6.84 2.92 -9.44
C LEU A 91 -6.06 2.81 -10.75
N PRO A 92 -5.01 3.62 -10.95
CA PRO A 92 -4.04 3.34 -12.00
C PRO A 92 -3.35 1.99 -11.75
N PRO A 93 -2.79 1.34 -12.81
CA PRO A 93 -1.96 0.16 -12.62
C PRO A 93 -0.88 0.39 -11.55
N TYR A 94 -0.66 -0.59 -10.67
CA TYR A 94 0.26 -0.42 -9.52
C TYR A 94 1.67 0.05 -9.87
N PRO A 95 2.28 -0.35 -11.00
CA PRO A 95 3.58 0.22 -11.39
C PRO A 95 3.54 1.74 -11.59
N VAL A 96 2.46 2.27 -12.13
CA VAL A 96 2.26 3.73 -12.32
C VAL A 96 1.90 4.39 -11.00
N LEU A 97 0.98 3.79 -10.25
CA LEU A 97 0.55 4.30 -8.94
C LEU A 97 1.73 4.44 -7.98
N ASP A 98 2.52 3.37 -7.82
CA ASP A 98 3.65 3.35 -6.89
C ASP A 98 4.74 4.35 -7.31
N ALA A 99 5.02 4.46 -8.62
CA ALA A 99 5.99 5.42 -9.12
C ALA A 99 5.58 6.88 -8.88
N ILE A 100 4.28 7.20 -8.96
CA ILE A 100 3.74 8.53 -8.60
C ILE A 100 3.83 8.74 -7.08
N LEU A 101 3.42 7.74 -6.29
CA LEU A 101 3.44 7.83 -4.83
C LEU A 101 4.86 7.96 -4.28
N GLU A 102 5.84 7.23 -4.80
CA GLU A 102 7.25 7.38 -4.41
C GLU A 102 7.73 8.82 -4.64
N ARG A 103 7.35 9.45 -5.75
CA ARG A 103 7.72 10.83 -6.06
C ARG A 103 7.05 11.83 -5.13
N LEU A 104 5.73 11.70 -4.90
CA LEU A 104 4.97 12.57 -4.01
C LEU A 104 5.42 12.45 -2.55
N VAL A 105 5.62 11.23 -2.07
CA VAL A 105 5.84 10.93 -0.64
C VAL A 105 7.32 10.93 -0.27
N GLU A 106 8.11 10.11 -0.96
CA GLU A 106 9.54 9.93 -0.65
C GLU A 106 10.37 11.11 -1.21
N GLY A 107 10.00 11.58 -2.41
CA GLY A 107 10.73 12.61 -3.16
C GLY A 107 10.27 14.04 -2.90
N ASP A 108 9.12 14.26 -2.23
CA ASP A 108 8.49 15.58 -2.05
C ASP A 108 8.33 16.38 -3.36
N GLN A 109 8.14 15.67 -4.48
CA GLN A 109 7.99 16.31 -5.78
C GLN A 109 6.58 16.91 -5.93
N SER A 110 6.52 18.06 -6.57
CA SER A 110 5.27 18.71 -6.99
C SER A 110 4.60 17.95 -8.14
N VAL A 111 3.32 18.23 -8.36
CA VAL A 111 2.59 17.70 -9.53
C VAL A 111 3.30 18.07 -10.82
N ALA A 112 3.78 19.32 -10.96
CA ALA A 112 4.48 19.78 -12.16
C ALA A 112 5.76 18.98 -12.43
N GLU A 113 6.57 18.71 -11.42
CA GLU A 113 7.80 17.92 -11.57
C GLU A 113 7.50 16.47 -11.99
N ILE A 114 6.44 15.88 -11.45
CA ILE A 114 6.03 14.51 -11.80
C ILE A 114 5.50 14.45 -13.23
N VAL A 115 4.72 15.45 -13.65
CA VAL A 115 4.25 15.55 -15.05
C VAL A 115 5.43 15.77 -15.99
N ALA A 116 6.40 16.62 -15.64
CA ALA A 116 7.61 16.83 -16.41
C ALA A 116 8.47 15.54 -16.53
N ALA A 117 8.35 14.61 -15.57
CA ALA A 117 8.97 13.30 -15.65
C ALA A 117 8.20 12.29 -16.56
N GLY A 118 7.15 12.71 -17.24
CA GLY A 118 6.42 11.93 -18.25
C GLY A 118 5.14 11.25 -17.77
N PHE A 119 4.66 11.57 -16.56
CA PHE A 119 3.38 11.04 -16.07
C PHE A 119 2.20 11.89 -16.55
N ASP A 120 1.06 11.25 -16.82
CA ASP A 120 -0.17 11.94 -17.20
C ASP A 120 -0.68 12.84 -16.08
N LYS A 121 -0.93 14.13 -16.38
CA LYS A 121 -1.34 15.14 -15.41
C LYS A 121 -2.64 14.76 -14.68
N ALA A 122 -3.63 14.22 -15.39
CA ALA A 122 -4.92 13.87 -14.77
C ALA A 122 -4.73 12.72 -13.77
N THR A 123 -3.91 11.74 -14.12
CA THR A 123 -3.55 10.60 -13.25
C THR A 123 -2.79 11.07 -12.01
N VAL A 124 -1.79 11.94 -12.16
CA VAL A 124 -1.02 12.49 -11.03
C VAL A 124 -1.92 13.25 -10.06
N LYS A 125 -2.77 14.14 -10.57
CA LYS A 125 -3.73 14.90 -9.74
C LYS A 125 -4.76 14.01 -9.06
N ARG A 126 -5.21 12.95 -9.72
CA ARG A 126 -6.10 11.97 -9.11
C ARG A 126 -5.42 11.25 -7.95
N VAL A 127 -4.19 10.78 -8.13
CA VAL A 127 -3.41 10.10 -7.07
C VAL A 127 -3.13 11.04 -5.91
N GLU A 128 -2.74 12.28 -6.17
CA GLU A 128 -2.57 13.31 -5.14
C GLU A 128 -3.86 13.52 -4.34
N GLY A 129 -5.00 13.66 -5.01
CA GLY A 129 -6.30 13.83 -4.37
C GLY A 129 -6.67 12.66 -3.45
N LEU A 130 -6.41 11.43 -3.89
CA LEU A 130 -6.61 10.21 -3.08
C LEU A 130 -5.66 10.19 -1.88
N LEU A 131 -4.39 10.52 -2.09
CA LEU A 131 -3.36 10.56 -1.05
C LEU A 131 -3.74 11.52 0.09
N TYR A 132 -4.13 12.74 -0.23
CA TYR A 132 -4.55 13.72 0.77
C TYR A 132 -5.88 13.33 1.44
N GLY A 133 -6.81 12.78 0.68
CA GLY A 133 -8.13 12.39 1.19
C GLY A 133 -8.13 11.16 2.10
N ALA A 134 -7.06 10.36 2.08
CA ALA A 134 -7.00 9.09 2.80
C ALA A 134 -6.43 9.18 4.23
N GLU A 135 -5.96 10.36 4.69
CA GLU A 135 -5.28 10.46 5.99
C GLU A 135 -6.15 10.00 7.18
N TRP A 136 -7.43 10.29 7.16
CA TRP A 136 -8.35 9.85 8.21
C TRP A 136 -8.43 8.32 8.35
N LYS A 137 -8.28 7.58 7.25
CA LYS A 137 -8.17 6.11 7.27
C LYS A 137 -6.82 5.68 7.82
N ARG A 138 -5.72 6.29 7.33
CA ARG A 138 -4.36 5.99 7.80
C ARG A 138 -4.21 6.17 9.31
N TYR A 139 -4.91 7.14 9.87
CA TYR A 139 -4.90 7.41 11.30
C TYR A 139 -5.46 6.26 12.15
N GLN A 140 -6.31 5.41 11.55
CA GLN A 140 -6.97 4.28 12.20
C GLN A 140 -6.30 2.92 11.90
N CYS A 141 -5.20 2.94 11.15
CA CYS A 141 -4.49 1.70 10.80
C CYS A 141 -3.73 1.12 11.99
N ALA A 142 -3.67 -0.22 12.05
CA ALA A 142 -2.81 -0.94 12.98
C ALA A 142 -1.34 -0.47 12.86
N PRO A 143 -0.54 -0.54 13.95
CA PRO A 143 0.89 -0.25 13.89
C PRO A 143 1.61 -1.18 12.90
N GLY A 144 2.77 -0.75 12.40
CA GLY A 144 3.56 -1.51 11.45
C GLY A 144 5.04 -1.15 11.53
N ILE A 145 5.87 -1.83 10.76
CA ILE A 145 7.30 -1.56 10.68
C ILE A 145 7.60 -0.51 9.60
N ARG A 146 8.56 0.38 9.86
CA ARG A 146 9.09 1.31 8.86
C ARG A 146 10.06 0.60 7.92
N LEU A 147 9.81 0.66 6.62
CA LEU A 147 10.60 0.01 5.57
C LEU A 147 11.10 1.00 4.50
N THR A 148 10.47 2.16 4.41
CA THR A 148 10.78 3.19 3.41
C THR A 148 11.34 4.46 4.06
N LYS A 149 11.75 5.42 3.23
CA LYS A 149 12.25 6.72 3.69
C LYS A 149 11.25 7.47 4.56
N LYS A 150 9.95 7.42 4.18
CA LYS A 150 8.88 8.17 4.84
C LYS A 150 7.68 7.27 5.10
N ALA A 151 7.55 6.78 6.33
CA ALA A 151 6.37 6.07 6.79
C ALA A 151 5.24 7.07 7.12
N PHE A 152 4.01 6.78 6.72
CA PHE A 152 2.86 7.67 6.91
C PHE A 152 2.55 8.00 8.38
N TRP A 153 2.81 7.10 9.30
CA TRP A 153 2.51 7.32 10.73
C TRP A 153 3.64 8.00 11.50
N LEU A 154 4.83 8.11 10.90
CA LEU A 154 6.02 8.63 11.57
C LEU A 154 6.58 9.88 10.86
N ASP A 155 6.82 9.77 9.57
CA ASP A 155 7.61 10.76 8.79
C ASP A 155 6.74 11.66 7.91
N ARG A 156 5.56 11.20 7.48
CA ARG A 156 4.71 11.92 6.53
C ARG A 156 3.23 11.84 6.92
N ARG A 157 2.78 12.85 7.62
CA ARG A 157 1.37 13.03 7.98
C ARG A 157 0.74 14.15 7.17
N TYR A 158 -0.53 13.97 6.84
CA TYR A 158 -1.35 14.98 6.17
C TYR A 158 -2.45 15.46 7.12
N PRO A 159 -2.87 16.73 7.04
CA PRO A 159 -4.05 17.19 7.79
C PRO A 159 -5.31 16.42 7.33
N ILE A 160 -6.09 15.92 8.28
CA ILE A 160 -7.32 15.18 7.97
C ILE A 160 -8.36 16.09 7.31
N VAL A 161 -8.55 17.28 7.88
CA VAL A 161 -9.48 18.28 7.36
C VAL A 161 -8.70 19.30 6.53
N ASN A 162 -8.45 18.96 5.27
CA ASN A 162 -7.69 19.82 4.38
C ASN A 162 -8.18 19.69 2.93
N ARG A 163 -8.45 20.83 2.29
CA ARG A 163 -8.83 20.91 0.87
C ARG A 163 -7.72 21.43 -0.04
N TRP A 164 -6.53 21.68 0.51
CA TRP A 164 -5.40 22.10 -0.31
C TRP A 164 -5.06 21.01 -1.35
N ARG A 165 -4.75 21.49 -2.57
CA ARG A 165 -4.22 20.66 -3.67
C ARG A 165 -3.16 21.49 -4.39
N ASP A 166 -2.17 20.82 -4.93
CA ASP A 166 -1.19 21.45 -5.80
C ASP A 166 -1.92 21.99 -7.06
N MET A 167 -1.77 23.27 -7.35
CA MET A 167 -2.43 23.93 -8.48
C MET A 167 -1.59 23.96 -9.75
N SER A 168 -0.36 23.40 -9.71
CA SER A 168 0.56 23.36 -10.85
C SER A 168 0.18 22.32 -11.93
#